data_c71a4cdb97c2fea390737bcf7c95c3b0
#
_entry.id   c71a4cdb97c2fea390737bcf7c95c3b0
#
_cell.length_a   1.000
_cell.length_b   1.000
_cell.length_c   1.000
_cell.angle_alpha   90.00
_cell.angle_beta   90.00
_cell.angle_gamma   90.00
#
_symmetry.space_group_name_H-M   'P 1'
#
loop_
_entity.id
_entity.type
_entity.pdbx_description
1 polymer ?
#
loop_
_entity_poly.entity_id
_entity_poly.type
_entity_poly.pdbx_seq_one_letter_code
_entity_poly.pdbx_strand_id
1 'polypeptide(L)'
;FHSRVWITYRRGFPQIGGGTYTTDAGWGCTLRSGQMLLANALQSHFFDGVSRTYVDLPGAPFSSAAGCQPTDNAWAPLVILVPLVLGLDRCVNPRYVPGIVRMLGLPQSVGILGGKPCASLYFVGAQDEELFYLDPHTVQLAVPLEQIWGCAQTGSPESGPFPTETYHCRSVLHMNARELDPSMVLGFYCRTRADF
;
A
#
# COMPACT_ATOMS: atom_id res chain seq x y z
N PHE A 1 2.79 -6.10 -9.71
CA PHE A 1 1.96 -4.88 -9.70
C PHE A 1 0.51 -5.22 -9.34
N HIS A 2 -0.16 -6.11 -10.08
CA HIS A 2 -1.58 -6.45 -9.91
C HIS A 2 -1.94 -7.10 -8.56
N SER A 3 -0.99 -7.68 -7.84
CA SER A 3 -1.18 -8.25 -6.50
C SER A 3 -1.17 -7.21 -5.38
N ARG A 4 -0.92 -5.93 -5.68
CA ARG A 4 -0.94 -4.86 -4.69
C ARG A 4 -2.35 -4.35 -4.46
N VAL A 5 -2.68 -4.08 -3.20
CA VAL A 5 -3.97 -3.48 -2.85
C VAL A 5 -3.97 -2.02 -3.30
N TRP A 6 -4.92 -1.64 -4.13
CA TRP A 6 -5.09 -0.28 -4.63
C TRP A 6 -6.21 0.41 -3.86
N ILE A 7 -5.86 1.44 -3.11
CA ILE A 7 -6.82 2.17 -2.27
C ILE A 7 -6.93 3.60 -2.78
N THR A 8 -8.13 3.94 -3.26
CA THR A 8 -8.42 5.24 -3.87
C THR A 8 -9.28 6.10 -2.97
N TYR A 9 -9.53 7.33 -3.36
CA TYR A 9 -10.57 8.16 -2.78
C TYR A 9 -11.91 7.43 -2.75
N ARG A 10 -12.67 7.66 -1.70
CA ARG A 10 -14.00 7.10 -1.53
C ARG A 10 -15.04 8.21 -1.30
N ARG A 11 -16.25 7.95 -1.77
CA ARG A 11 -17.44 8.78 -1.50
C ARG A 11 -18.54 7.93 -0.93
N GLY A 12 -19.53 8.57 -0.30
CA GLY A 12 -20.65 7.88 0.33
C GLY A 12 -20.33 7.37 1.72
N PHE A 13 -19.35 7.98 2.41
CA PHE A 13 -19.16 7.74 3.84
C PHE A 13 -20.33 8.32 4.67
N PRO A 14 -20.62 7.76 5.84
CA PRO A 14 -21.26 8.51 6.91
C PRO A 14 -20.47 9.82 7.18
N GLN A 15 -21.14 10.84 7.67
CA GLN A 15 -20.49 12.13 7.96
C GLN A 15 -19.24 11.93 8.83
N ILE A 16 -18.10 12.43 8.35
CA ILE A 16 -16.80 12.26 9.03
C ILE A 16 -16.71 13.29 10.15
N GLY A 17 -16.48 12.81 11.38
CA GLY A 17 -16.23 13.67 12.55
C GLY A 17 -17.38 14.63 12.92
N GLY A 18 -18.63 14.30 12.55
CA GLY A 18 -19.77 15.17 12.76
C GLY A 18 -19.83 16.38 11.80
N GLY A 19 -18.91 16.47 10.85
CA GLY A 19 -18.90 17.48 9.79
C GLY A 19 -19.77 17.12 8.59
N THR A 20 -19.65 17.90 7.52
CA THR A 20 -20.42 17.69 6.26
C THR A 20 -19.72 16.78 5.25
N TYR A 21 -18.48 16.36 5.54
CA TYR A 21 -17.67 15.56 4.62
C TYR A 21 -18.15 14.10 4.55
N THR A 22 -18.52 13.67 3.34
CA THR A 22 -18.90 12.28 3.02
C THR A 22 -17.96 11.65 1.98
N THR A 23 -16.84 12.32 1.71
CA THR A 23 -15.80 11.91 0.76
C THR A 23 -14.44 12.46 1.19
N ASP A 24 -13.39 11.76 0.85
CA ASP A 24 -12.01 12.22 1.03
C ASP A 24 -11.38 12.72 -0.28
N ALA A 25 -12.16 12.83 -1.35
CA ALA A 25 -11.71 13.38 -2.61
C ALA A 25 -11.13 14.80 -2.44
N GLY A 26 -9.93 14.99 -2.99
CA GLY A 26 -9.21 16.27 -2.95
C GLY A 26 -8.37 16.55 -1.69
N TRP A 27 -8.43 15.67 -0.65
CA TRP A 27 -7.61 15.85 0.56
C TRP A 27 -6.99 14.55 1.11
N GLY A 28 -7.57 13.40 0.80
CA GLY A 28 -7.19 12.11 1.40
C GLY A 28 -6.02 11.38 0.71
N CYS A 29 -5.35 11.93 -0.32
CA CYS A 29 -4.37 11.20 -1.11
C CYS A 29 -3.23 10.61 -0.27
N THR A 30 -2.65 11.36 0.64
CA THR A 30 -1.56 10.89 1.52
C THR A 30 -2.03 9.76 2.44
N LEU A 31 -3.26 9.85 2.97
CA LEU A 31 -3.87 8.78 3.75
C LEU A 31 -4.01 7.49 2.93
N ARG A 32 -4.52 7.61 1.70
CA ARG A 32 -4.73 6.45 0.82
C ARG A 32 -3.41 5.82 0.40
N SER A 33 -2.40 6.63 0.08
CA SER A 33 -1.06 6.14 -0.20
C SER A 33 -0.45 5.42 1.00
N GLY A 34 -0.62 5.99 2.21
CA GLY A 34 -0.19 5.36 3.46
C GLY A 34 -0.89 4.03 3.74
N GLN A 35 -2.20 3.95 3.48
CA GLN A 35 -2.96 2.70 3.60
C GLN A 35 -2.47 1.62 2.63
N MET A 36 -2.11 2.00 1.39
CA MET A 36 -1.54 1.06 0.40
C MET A 36 -0.17 0.53 0.84
N LEU A 37 0.69 1.38 1.39
CA LEU A 37 1.98 0.96 1.93
C LEU A 37 1.79 0.01 3.11
N LEU A 38 0.91 0.33 4.05
CA LEU A 38 0.61 -0.53 5.19
C LEU A 38 -0.01 -1.86 4.77
N ALA A 39 -0.93 -1.84 3.80
CA ALA A 39 -1.51 -3.05 3.24
C ALA A 39 -0.43 -3.97 2.63
N ASN A 40 0.58 -3.39 1.96
CA ASN A 40 1.71 -4.16 1.44
C ASN A 40 2.57 -4.76 2.55
N ALA A 41 2.83 -4.02 3.62
CA ALA A 41 3.54 -4.56 4.79
C ALA A 41 2.78 -5.72 5.44
N LEU A 42 1.46 -5.59 5.59
CA LEU A 42 0.59 -6.65 6.10
C LEU A 42 0.55 -7.87 5.16
N GLN A 43 0.48 -7.64 3.84
CA GLN A 43 0.59 -8.74 2.87
C GLN A 43 1.92 -9.48 3.02
N SER A 44 3.03 -8.76 3.16
CA SER A 44 4.35 -9.37 3.41
C SER A 44 4.38 -10.13 4.74
N HIS A 45 3.69 -9.64 5.77
CA HIS A 45 3.61 -10.31 7.05
C HIS A 45 2.84 -11.63 7.00
N PHE A 46 1.65 -11.62 6.39
CA PHE A 46 0.75 -12.78 6.44
C PHE A 46 0.99 -13.80 5.33
N PHE A 47 1.52 -13.38 4.17
CA PHE A 47 1.60 -14.21 2.97
C PHE A 47 3.03 -14.50 2.49
N ASP A 48 4.07 -14.17 3.28
CA ASP A 48 5.44 -14.52 2.94
C ASP A 48 5.63 -16.05 2.92
N GLY A 49 6.05 -16.56 1.77
CA GLY A 49 6.19 -18.00 1.50
C GLY A 49 5.03 -18.60 0.69
N VAL A 50 3.90 -17.91 0.57
CA VAL A 50 2.87 -18.22 -0.42
C VAL A 50 3.16 -17.35 -1.65
N SER A 51 3.20 -17.96 -2.83
CA SER A 51 3.36 -17.24 -4.10
C SER A 51 2.51 -15.96 -4.08
N ARG A 52 3.12 -14.79 -4.32
CA ARG A 52 2.44 -13.49 -4.38
C ARG A 52 1.46 -13.37 -5.57
N THR A 53 1.12 -14.47 -6.17
CA THR A 53 0.03 -14.58 -7.13
C THR A 53 -1.27 -14.63 -6.33
N TYR A 54 -2.01 -13.55 -6.38
CA TYR A 54 -3.40 -13.53 -5.98
C TYR A 54 -4.13 -14.49 -6.94
N VAL A 55 -4.24 -15.73 -6.55
CA VAL A 55 -5.19 -16.65 -7.17
C VAL A 55 -6.51 -16.36 -6.46
N ASP A 56 -7.53 -15.98 -7.20
CA ASP A 56 -8.92 -16.04 -6.75
C ASP A 56 -9.19 -17.48 -6.33
N LEU A 57 -8.91 -17.80 -5.08
CA LEU A 57 -9.31 -19.06 -4.47
C LEU A 57 -10.68 -18.83 -3.84
N PRO A 58 -11.78 -19.25 -4.51
CA PRO A 58 -13.08 -19.22 -3.87
C PRO A 58 -13.03 -20.15 -2.65
N GLY A 59 -13.22 -19.59 -1.48
CA GLY A 59 -13.46 -20.36 -0.27
C GLY A 59 -12.24 -20.89 0.48
N ALA A 60 -11.03 -20.33 0.30
CA ALA A 60 -9.98 -20.61 1.27
C ALA A 60 -10.39 -20.00 2.62
N PRO A 61 -10.63 -20.82 3.67
CA PRO A 61 -10.84 -20.27 5.00
C PRO A 61 -9.61 -19.43 5.33
N PHE A 62 -9.83 -18.24 5.87
CA PHE A 62 -8.80 -17.45 6.52
C PHE A 62 -8.21 -18.34 7.62
N SER A 63 -7.26 -19.18 7.24
CA SER A 63 -6.55 -20.01 8.17
C SER A 63 -5.87 -19.04 9.11
N SER A 64 -6.39 -18.97 10.31
CA SER A 64 -5.76 -18.25 11.42
C SER A 64 -4.29 -18.58 11.38
N ALA A 65 -3.48 -17.57 11.11
CA ALA A 65 -2.06 -17.57 10.97
C ALA A 65 -1.42 -18.86 11.45
N ALA A 66 -0.82 -19.61 10.54
CA ALA A 66 0.19 -20.58 10.92
C ALA A 66 1.09 -19.84 11.90
N GLY A 67 1.02 -20.19 13.17
CA GLY A 67 1.48 -19.41 14.27
C GLY A 67 2.84 -18.81 13.98
N CYS A 68 2.95 -17.51 14.10
CA CYS A 68 4.20 -16.86 14.35
C CYS A 68 4.73 -17.48 15.65
N GLN A 69 5.46 -18.61 15.51
CA GLN A 69 6.21 -19.16 16.63
C GLN A 69 7.28 -18.11 16.94
N PRO A 70 7.33 -17.57 18.16
CA PRO A 70 8.42 -16.72 18.58
C PRO A 70 9.68 -17.58 18.67
N THR A 71 10.38 -17.72 17.55
CA THR A 71 11.59 -18.55 17.48
C THR A 71 12.85 -17.78 17.83
N ASP A 72 12.73 -16.49 18.15
CA ASP A 72 13.86 -15.75 18.69
C ASP A 72 13.37 -14.79 19.79
N ASN A 73 13.91 -14.94 20.96
CA ASN A 73 13.39 -14.61 22.27
C ASN A 73 13.05 -13.14 22.57
N ALA A 74 12.86 -12.23 21.59
CA ALA A 74 12.42 -10.85 21.83
C ALA A 74 12.16 -10.02 20.55
N TRP A 75 12.13 -10.59 19.34
CA TRP A 75 11.90 -9.77 18.14
C TRP A 75 10.39 -9.69 17.80
N ALA A 76 9.87 -8.47 17.70
CA ALA A 76 8.56 -8.22 17.09
C ALA A 76 8.76 -7.69 15.67
N PRO A 77 7.99 -8.17 14.66
CA PRO A 77 8.03 -7.61 13.32
C PRO A 77 7.79 -6.11 13.32
N LEU A 78 8.56 -5.38 12.54
CA LEU A 78 8.53 -3.93 12.53
C LEU A 78 8.22 -3.39 11.12
N VAL A 79 7.44 -2.30 11.05
CA VAL A 79 7.38 -1.40 9.89
C VAL A 79 8.18 -0.15 10.24
N ILE A 80 9.16 0.18 9.40
CA ILE A 80 10.03 1.34 9.56
C ILE A 80 9.64 2.36 8.50
N LEU A 81 9.32 3.57 8.92
CA LEU A 81 9.01 4.69 8.04
C LEU A 81 10.11 5.74 8.18
N VAL A 82 10.77 6.07 7.07
CA VAL A 82 11.87 7.03 7.04
C VAL A 82 11.44 8.25 6.23
N PRO A 83 11.03 9.35 6.87
CA PRO A 83 10.73 10.59 6.16
C PRO A 83 12.01 11.27 5.70
N LEU A 84 12.03 11.71 4.44
CA LEU A 84 13.19 12.34 3.80
C LEU A 84 12.76 13.55 2.98
N VAL A 85 13.68 14.50 2.85
CA VAL A 85 13.61 15.62 1.89
C VAL A 85 14.92 15.59 1.07
N LEU A 86 14.81 15.16 -0.18
CA LEU A 86 15.98 14.91 -1.05
C LEU A 86 16.16 15.98 -2.12
N GLY A 87 15.88 17.22 -1.80
CA GLY A 87 16.05 18.39 -2.67
C GLY A 87 15.52 19.65 -2.03
N LEU A 88 15.94 20.79 -2.57
CA LEU A 88 15.47 22.12 -2.13
C LEU A 88 14.51 22.74 -3.15
N ASP A 89 14.47 22.19 -4.37
CA ASP A 89 13.64 22.64 -5.47
C ASP A 89 12.33 21.84 -5.54
N ARG A 90 11.60 22.01 -6.64
CA ARG A 90 10.32 21.32 -6.89
C ARG A 90 10.45 19.82 -7.09
N CYS A 91 11.64 19.34 -7.48
CA CYS A 91 11.90 17.94 -7.77
C CYS A 91 13.10 17.45 -6.95
N VAL A 92 13.17 16.14 -6.79
CA VAL A 92 14.29 15.47 -6.16
C VAL A 92 15.60 15.84 -6.84
N ASN A 93 16.67 16.05 -6.05
CA ASN A 93 17.99 16.28 -6.63
C ASN A 93 18.45 15.01 -7.36
N PRO A 94 18.82 15.07 -8.65
CA PRO A 94 19.15 13.90 -9.47
C PRO A 94 20.22 12.98 -8.88
N ARG A 95 21.12 13.51 -8.04
CA ARG A 95 22.14 12.73 -7.34
C ARG A 95 21.57 11.63 -6.46
N TYR A 96 20.34 11.77 -5.99
CA TYR A 96 19.67 10.81 -5.11
C TYR A 96 18.87 9.75 -5.86
N VAL A 97 18.57 9.95 -7.15
CA VAL A 97 17.77 9.03 -7.97
C VAL A 97 18.30 7.58 -7.91
N PRO A 98 19.62 7.32 -8.09
CA PRO A 98 20.13 5.95 -8.00
C PRO A 98 19.90 5.31 -6.62
N GLY A 99 19.94 6.11 -5.55
CA GLY A 99 19.64 5.66 -4.19
C GLY A 99 18.18 5.29 -4.01
N ILE A 100 17.25 6.11 -4.52
CA ILE A 100 15.80 5.86 -4.47
C ILE A 100 15.46 4.54 -5.19
N VAL A 101 15.97 4.36 -6.40
CA VAL A 101 15.78 3.12 -7.18
C VAL A 101 16.30 1.90 -6.42
N ARG A 102 17.50 2.02 -5.84
CA ARG A 102 18.10 0.94 -5.05
C ARG A 102 17.24 0.60 -3.82
N MET A 103 16.69 1.61 -3.11
CA MET A 103 15.84 1.39 -1.94
C MET A 103 14.56 0.63 -2.30
N LEU A 104 13.95 0.91 -3.44
CA LEU A 104 12.80 0.14 -3.94
C LEU A 104 13.13 -1.32 -4.26
N GLY A 105 14.38 -1.61 -4.60
CA GLY A 105 14.86 -2.96 -4.88
C GLY A 105 15.26 -3.78 -3.65
N LEU A 106 15.25 -3.21 -2.43
CA LEU A 106 15.57 -3.95 -1.22
C LEU A 106 14.48 -4.96 -0.88
N PRO A 107 14.83 -6.17 -0.41
CA PRO A 107 13.85 -7.19 -0.02
C PRO A 107 12.86 -6.71 1.05
N GLN A 108 13.33 -5.86 1.96
CA GLN A 108 12.52 -5.27 3.04
C GLN A 108 11.62 -4.13 2.55
N SER A 109 11.83 -3.61 1.33
CA SER A 109 11.07 -2.45 0.86
C SER A 109 9.59 -2.78 0.72
N VAL A 110 8.75 -1.99 1.36
CA VAL A 110 7.29 -2.01 1.16
C VAL A 110 6.83 -0.83 0.32
N GLY A 111 7.77 -0.07 -0.26
CA GLY A 111 7.51 1.02 -1.20
C GLY A 111 7.79 2.40 -0.63
N ILE A 112 7.45 3.41 -1.42
CA ILE A 112 7.69 4.81 -1.11
C ILE A 112 6.39 5.60 -1.20
N LEU A 113 6.08 6.40 -0.18
CA LEU A 113 5.09 7.47 -0.27
C LEU A 113 5.81 8.71 -0.79
N GLY A 114 5.34 9.24 -1.89
CA GLY A 114 5.92 10.42 -2.54
C GLY A 114 4.91 11.03 -3.49
N GLY A 115 5.36 11.54 -4.60
CA GLY A 115 4.46 12.00 -5.65
C GLY A 115 4.95 13.22 -6.40
N LYS A 116 3.99 14.02 -6.83
CA LYS A 116 4.18 15.37 -7.37
C LYS A 116 3.63 16.38 -6.36
N PRO A 117 3.99 17.67 -6.46
CA PRO A 117 3.43 18.68 -5.57
C PRO A 117 1.90 18.59 -5.49
N CYS A 118 1.35 18.50 -4.30
CA CYS A 118 -0.08 18.34 -4.01
C CYS A 118 -0.74 17.03 -4.51
N ALA A 119 0.03 16.04 -4.95
CA ALA A 119 -0.48 14.77 -5.44
C ALA A 119 0.35 13.59 -4.90
N SER A 120 -0.09 13.04 -3.76
CA SER A 120 0.57 11.87 -3.15
C SER A 120 0.29 10.61 -3.94
N LEU A 121 1.34 9.83 -4.21
CA LEU A 121 1.34 8.56 -4.92
C LEU A 121 2.02 7.50 -4.06
N TYR A 122 1.76 6.22 -4.35
CA TYR A 122 2.43 5.11 -3.71
C TYR A 122 3.29 4.35 -4.73
N PHE A 123 4.61 4.46 -4.60
CA PHE A 123 5.57 3.79 -5.47
C PHE A 123 5.88 2.39 -4.97
N VAL A 124 5.80 1.42 -5.87
CA VAL A 124 5.87 -0.01 -5.56
C VAL A 124 7.08 -0.71 -6.18
N GLY A 125 7.80 -0.06 -7.05
CA GLY A 125 8.97 -0.62 -7.73
C GLY A 125 9.57 0.35 -8.73
N ALA A 126 10.69 -0.04 -9.32
CA ALA A 126 11.39 0.72 -10.33
C ALA A 126 11.97 -0.18 -11.43
N GLN A 127 12.13 0.37 -12.61
CA GLN A 127 12.90 -0.18 -13.70
C GLN A 127 13.73 0.96 -14.31
N ASP A 128 15.05 0.87 -14.24
CA ASP A 128 15.95 1.97 -14.54
C ASP A 128 15.59 3.23 -13.71
N GLU A 129 15.33 4.36 -14.32
CA GLU A 129 14.86 5.57 -13.64
C GLU A 129 13.32 5.73 -13.65
N GLU A 130 12.56 4.76 -14.17
CA GLU A 130 11.10 4.77 -14.16
C GLU A 130 10.57 4.13 -12.88
N LEU A 131 9.76 4.88 -12.14
CA LEU A 131 9.12 4.44 -10.90
C LEU A 131 7.68 4.04 -11.18
N PHE A 132 7.29 2.83 -10.81
CA PHE A 132 5.92 2.32 -10.93
C PHE A 132 5.12 2.70 -9.69
N TYR A 133 3.91 3.22 -9.88
CA TYR A 133 3.09 3.70 -8.78
C TYR A 133 1.61 3.32 -8.89
N LEU A 134 0.94 3.35 -7.74
CA LEU A 134 -0.50 3.32 -7.60
C LEU A 134 -1.01 4.73 -7.27
N ASP A 135 -2.02 5.17 -8.01
CA ASP A 135 -2.60 6.51 -7.92
C ASP A 135 -3.93 6.46 -7.14
N PRO A 136 -4.05 7.14 -5.99
CA PRO A 136 -5.26 7.16 -5.20
C PRO A 136 -6.36 8.12 -5.70
N HIS A 137 -6.09 8.96 -6.71
CA HIS A 137 -6.95 10.10 -7.05
C HIS A 137 -8.26 9.75 -7.78
N THR A 138 -8.47 8.48 -8.14
CA THR A 138 -9.76 8.01 -8.65
C THR A 138 -10.77 7.95 -7.51
N VAL A 139 -11.98 8.52 -7.72
CA VAL A 139 -13.06 8.46 -6.71
C VAL A 139 -13.96 7.26 -6.95
N GLN A 140 -14.08 6.38 -5.96
CA GLN A 140 -14.94 5.20 -5.99
C GLN A 140 -15.95 5.23 -4.84
N LEU A 141 -16.98 4.39 -4.87
CA LEU A 141 -17.91 4.25 -3.74
C LEU A 141 -17.21 3.58 -2.56
N ALA A 142 -17.52 4.04 -1.35
CA ALA A 142 -17.12 3.34 -0.14
C ALA A 142 -17.78 1.95 -0.10
N VAL A 143 -17.02 0.94 0.28
CA VAL A 143 -17.57 -0.40 0.54
C VAL A 143 -18.10 -0.40 1.97
N PRO A 144 -19.38 -0.69 2.21
CA PRO A 144 -19.96 -0.75 3.54
C PRO A 144 -19.24 -1.77 4.43
N LEU A 145 -19.02 -1.41 5.69
CA LEU A 145 -18.35 -2.31 6.65
C LEU A 145 -19.14 -3.61 6.84
N GLU A 146 -20.45 -3.55 6.81
CA GLU A 146 -21.35 -4.71 6.95
C GLU A 146 -21.08 -5.73 5.82
N GLN A 147 -20.82 -5.24 4.60
CA GLN A 147 -20.48 -6.10 3.47
C GLN A 147 -19.11 -6.76 3.66
N ILE A 148 -18.13 -6.01 4.17
CA ILE A 148 -16.79 -6.53 4.46
C ILE A 148 -16.84 -7.57 5.57
N TRP A 149 -17.52 -7.25 6.70
CA TRP A 149 -17.62 -8.13 7.85
C TRP A 149 -18.50 -9.35 7.57
N GLY A 150 -19.58 -9.20 6.82
CA GLY A 150 -20.44 -10.30 6.41
C GLY A 150 -19.67 -11.37 5.64
N CYS A 151 -18.86 -10.98 4.66
CA CYS A 151 -18.00 -11.90 3.93
C CYS A 151 -16.93 -12.57 4.80
N ALA A 152 -16.38 -11.85 5.78
CA ALA A 152 -15.31 -12.36 6.65
C ALA A 152 -15.81 -13.35 7.70
N GLN A 153 -17.04 -13.15 8.22
CA GLN A 153 -17.57 -13.98 9.31
C GLN A 153 -18.24 -15.28 8.83
N THR A 154 -18.93 -15.22 7.70
CA THR A 154 -19.74 -16.36 7.28
C THR A 154 -18.96 -17.41 6.52
N GLY A 155 -17.89 -17.01 5.78
CA GLY A 155 -17.17 -17.93 4.89
C GLY A 155 -18.12 -18.70 3.95
N SER A 156 -19.41 -18.31 3.97
CA SER A 156 -20.49 -19.01 3.31
C SER A 156 -20.53 -18.57 1.84
N PRO A 157 -20.72 -19.50 0.90
CA PRO A 157 -20.96 -19.20 -0.50
C PRO A 157 -22.17 -18.29 -0.73
N GLU A 158 -23.10 -18.22 0.25
CA GLU A 158 -24.32 -17.39 0.18
C GLU A 158 -24.05 -15.90 0.40
N SER A 159 -22.92 -15.52 1.02
CA SER A 159 -22.56 -14.11 1.27
C SER A 159 -22.00 -13.38 0.04
N GLY A 160 -21.87 -14.06 -1.11
CA GLY A 160 -21.28 -13.51 -2.32
C GLY A 160 -19.75 -13.35 -2.25
N PRO A 161 -19.10 -13.01 -3.37
CA PRO A 161 -17.67 -12.77 -3.37
C PRO A 161 -17.32 -11.52 -2.56
N PHE A 162 -16.19 -11.54 -1.87
CA PHE A 162 -15.66 -10.36 -1.19
C PHE A 162 -15.51 -9.20 -2.18
N PRO A 163 -15.96 -7.98 -1.86
CA PRO A 163 -16.00 -6.86 -2.79
C PRO A 163 -14.60 -6.28 -3.06
N THR A 164 -13.78 -7.02 -3.77
CA THR A 164 -12.37 -6.65 -4.05
C THR A 164 -12.20 -5.82 -5.32
N GLU A 165 -13.19 -5.77 -6.21
CA GLU A 165 -13.07 -5.20 -7.56
C GLU A 165 -12.49 -3.78 -7.58
N THR A 166 -12.89 -2.94 -6.61
CA THR A 166 -12.44 -1.55 -6.52
C THR A 166 -11.10 -1.38 -5.82
N TYR A 167 -10.44 -2.49 -5.42
CA TYR A 167 -9.14 -2.52 -4.77
C TYR A 167 -8.03 -3.09 -5.66
N HIS A 168 -8.30 -3.23 -6.97
CA HIS A 168 -7.33 -3.70 -7.97
C HIS A 168 -7.09 -2.63 -9.04
N CYS A 169 -5.83 -2.25 -9.22
CA CYS A 169 -5.42 -1.37 -10.31
C CYS A 169 -5.05 -2.22 -11.53
N ARG A 170 -5.73 -1.97 -12.66
CA ARG A 170 -5.47 -2.66 -13.93
C ARG A 170 -4.42 -1.97 -14.78
N SER A 171 -4.13 -0.69 -14.50
CA SER A 171 -3.20 0.12 -15.28
C SER A 171 -1.84 0.19 -14.59
N VAL A 172 -0.78 -0.11 -15.32
CA VAL A 172 0.59 0.08 -14.83
C VAL A 172 0.99 1.52 -15.10
N LEU A 173 1.00 2.34 -14.05
CA LEU A 173 1.38 3.75 -14.12
C LEU A 173 2.85 3.88 -13.72
N HIS A 174 3.57 4.76 -14.42
CA HIS A 174 4.96 5.05 -14.13
C HIS A 174 5.30 6.52 -14.37
N MET A 175 6.39 6.99 -13.80
CA MET A 175 6.96 8.31 -14.03
C MET A 175 8.47 8.27 -13.84
N ASN A 176 9.16 9.22 -14.45
CA ASN A 176 10.60 9.34 -14.25
C ASN A 176 10.90 9.80 -12.81
N ALA A 177 11.87 9.17 -12.15
CA ALA A 177 12.27 9.49 -10.79
C ALA A 177 12.75 10.94 -10.60
N ARG A 178 13.19 11.61 -11.67
CA ARG A 178 13.61 13.01 -11.65
C ARG A 178 12.46 13.99 -11.50
N GLU A 179 11.22 13.55 -11.74
CA GLU A 179 10.00 14.34 -11.57
C GLU A 179 9.41 14.24 -10.15
N LEU A 180 9.98 13.39 -9.31
CA LEU A 180 9.49 13.14 -7.97
C LEU A 180 9.63 14.38 -7.08
N ASP A 181 8.59 14.67 -6.30
CA ASP A 181 8.69 15.66 -5.22
C ASP A 181 9.81 15.27 -4.26
N PRO A 182 10.64 16.21 -3.78
CA PRO A 182 11.74 15.87 -2.87
C PRO A 182 11.30 15.31 -1.53
N SER A 183 10.05 15.57 -1.11
CA SER A 183 9.50 15.07 0.15
C SER A 183 8.90 13.70 -0.05
N MET A 184 9.40 12.72 0.71
CA MET A 184 8.94 11.34 0.60
C MET A 184 9.11 10.58 1.92
N VAL A 185 8.46 9.44 2.01
CA VAL A 185 8.64 8.48 3.11
C VAL A 185 9.01 7.13 2.52
N LEU A 186 10.17 6.61 2.87
CA LEU A 186 10.55 5.24 2.55
C LEU A 186 9.92 4.30 3.58
N GLY A 187 9.34 3.19 3.11
CA GLY A 187 8.78 2.15 3.96
C GLY A 187 9.56 0.85 3.88
N PHE A 188 9.87 0.27 5.03
CA PHE A 188 10.51 -1.03 5.14
C PHE A 188 9.74 -1.91 6.11
N TYR A 189 9.72 -3.20 5.84
CA TYR A 189 9.17 -4.22 6.72
C TYR A 189 10.27 -5.23 7.07
N CYS A 190 10.54 -5.38 8.36
CA CYS A 190 11.49 -6.33 8.92
C CYS A 190 10.72 -7.38 9.74
N ARG A 191 10.60 -8.59 9.22
CA ARG A 191 9.92 -9.70 9.89
C ARG A 191 10.76 -10.25 11.03
N THR A 192 12.07 -10.38 10.79
CA THR A 192 13.05 -10.95 11.69
C THR A 192 14.13 -9.93 12.05
N ARG A 193 14.91 -10.24 13.08
CA ARG A 193 16.07 -9.43 13.45
C ARG A 193 17.13 -9.37 12.35
N ALA A 194 17.21 -10.42 11.51
CA ALA A 194 18.18 -10.46 10.40
C ALA A 194 17.78 -9.55 9.24
N ASP A 195 16.50 -9.14 9.14
CA ASP A 195 16.02 -8.20 8.13
C ASP A 195 16.37 -6.75 8.49
N PHE A 196 16.61 -6.48 9.76
CA PHE A 196 16.96 -5.17 10.30
C PHE A 196 18.45 -4.90 10.21
#